data_11c624e47a07d08e6f28104178de4a54
#
_entry.id   11c624e47a07d08e6f28104178de4a54
#
_cell.length_a   1.000
_cell.length_b   1.000
_cell.length_c   1.000
_cell.angle_alpha   90.00
_cell.angle_beta   90.00
_cell.angle_gamma   90.00
#
_symmetry.space_group_name_H-M   'P 1'
#
loop_
_entity.id
_entity.type
_entity.pdbx_description
1 polymer ?
#
loop_
_entity_poly.entity_id
_entity_poly.type
_entity_poly.pdbx_seq_one_letter_code
_entity_poly.pdbx_strand_id
1 'polypeptide(L)'
;MVHVVVIGAYGSAGSAVADELAGEAGVELTLMDDGDPGGGLCILRGCMPSKEVLSAGAHRFQARHDDRLVGGLPEVDLERTVERKDDNTLGWAGHRREAVHDLAEREGVEFVHDTATFVDDHTVRAGGREFDADYVVVATGSSVDVPDLPGLGQVDYMTSADVLDAAELPDTGLVMGFGYAGMELVPYLSEAGGMDLTVVEHDDRPIGEADPAFGDAVLALYEEHFDVTIPTNCYEQHIEPTDDGGVRLHVEFDDGSTDAFEADQLFLFTGRRPGLEGLGLENTPVTPDAYTGESQDWVRDTMQARDDDRTFVVGDVNGKEPFLHVAKEQGFTAAENILRHDRGAALREYENVHHHVVFSGLGVYPFARVGHSEESAREAGYDVAVATRQASDDGVFKAKDVPEGLAKLVVDREDGTVLGWQGMHYHADVMAKTLQVVVELGLDVREIPDRAYHPTTPEILDGLVRECTEAVEK
;
A
#
# COMPACT_ATOMS: atom_id res chain seq x y z
N MET A 1 -6.40 -22.89 29.93
CA MET A 1 -7.07 -22.37 28.73
C MET A 1 -6.56 -20.96 28.60
N VAL A 2 -6.17 -20.57 27.43
CA VAL A 2 -5.59 -19.23 27.13
C VAL A 2 -6.69 -18.42 26.44
N HIS A 3 -7.01 -17.24 26.98
CA HIS A 3 -7.99 -16.35 26.37
C HIS A 3 -7.26 -15.28 25.54
N VAL A 4 -7.57 -15.23 24.24
CA VAL A 4 -7.04 -14.25 23.30
C VAL A 4 -8.16 -13.33 22.81
N VAL A 5 -7.95 -12.03 22.91
CA VAL A 5 -8.84 -11.01 22.34
C VAL A 5 -8.20 -10.44 21.08
N VAL A 6 -8.94 -10.39 19.96
CA VAL A 6 -8.49 -9.79 18.68
C VAL A 6 -9.36 -8.59 18.37
N ILE A 7 -8.76 -7.39 18.31
CA ILE A 7 -9.41 -6.12 17.98
C ILE A 7 -9.14 -5.80 16.51
N GLY A 8 -10.19 -5.68 15.69
CA GLY A 8 -10.09 -5.49 14.24
C GLY A 8 -10.20 -6.80 13.45
N ALA A 9 -11.14 -7.65 13.81
CA ALA A 9 -11.28 -9.02 13.31
C ALA A 9 -11.65 -9.11 11.81
N TYR A 10 -12.33 -8.12 11.24
CA TYR A 10 -12.65 -8.09 9.81
C TYR A 10 -11.47 -7.66 8.93
N GLY A 11 -10.46 -7.03 9.52
CA GLY A 11 -9.22 -6.66 8.83
C GLY A 11 -8.40 -7.88 8.41
N SER A 12 -7.49 -7.69 7.43
CA SER A 12 -6.67 -8.81 6.91
C SER A 12 -5.73 -9.40 7.95
N ALA A 13 -5.17 -8.58 8.83
CA ALA A 13 -4.31 -9.02 9.92
C ALA A 13 -5.12 -9.76 11.01
N GLY A 14 -6.22 -9.15 11.47
CA GLY A 14 -7.08 -9.75 12.50
C GLY A 14 -7.70 -11.07 12.05
N SER A 15 -8.19 -11.14 10.80
CA SER A 15 -8.73 -12.41 10.27
C SER A 15 -7.66 -13.50 10.14
N ALA A 16 -6.39 -13.15 9.83
CA ALA A 16 -5.31 -14.12 9.77
C ALA A 16 -5.00 -14.71 11.16
N VAL A 17 -5.01 -13.88 12.21
CA VAL A 17 -4.89 -14.35 13.60
C VAL A 17 -6.08 -15.25 13.97
N ALA A 18 -7.30 -14.82 13.63
CA ALA A 18 -8.52 -15.55 13.94
C ALA A 18 -8.54 -16.94 13.28
N ASP A 19 -8.16 -17.03 12.00
CA ASP A 19 -8.10 -18.29 11.24
C ASP A 19 -7.13 -19.29 11.87
N GLU A 20 -5.96 -18.84 12.34
CA GLU A 20 -4.94 -19.70 12.96
C GLU A 20 -5.32 -20.17 14.37
N LEU A 21 -5.95 -19.29 15.16
CA LEU A 21 -6.26 -19.59 16.57
C LEU A 21 -7.62 -20.29 16.75
N ALA A 22 -8.57 -20.10 15.82
CA ALA A 22 -9.90 -20.66 15.95
C ALA A 22 -9.90 -22.20 15.79
N GLY A 23 -10.06 -22.89 16.90
CA GLY A 23 -10.06 -24.36 16.98
C GLY A 23 -8.77 -24.95 17.54
N GLU A 24 -7.78 -24.11 17.88
CA GLU A 24 -6.61 -24.56 18.61
C GLU A 24 -6.98 -25.04 20.01
N ALA A 25 -6.46 -26.24 20.39
CA ALA A 25 -6.81 -26.87 21.64
C ALA A 25 -6.30 -26.04 22.86
N GLY A 26 -7.23 -25.62 23.71
CA GLY A 26 -6.93 -24.86 24.92
C GLY A 26 -6.90 -23.35 24.70
N VAL A 27 -7.36 -22.83 23.55
CA VAL A 27 -7.55 -21.42 23.28
C VAL A 27 -9.04 -21.06 23.34
N GLU A 28 -9.36 -19.98 24.04
CA GLU A 28 -10.63 -19.25 23.94
C GLU A 28 -10.33 -17.98 23.15
N LEU A 29 -11.18 -17.63 22.18
CA LEU A 29 -10.97 -16.52 21.27
C LEU A 29 -12.16 -15.58 21.29
N THR A 30 -11.92 -14.28 21.57
CA THR A 30 -12.92 -13.23 21.40
C THR A 30 -12.50 -12.33 20.25
N LEU A 31 -13.30 -12.30 19.21
CA LEU A 31 -13.13 -11.45 18.04
C LEU A 31 -13.97 -10.19 18.20
N MET A 32 -13.38 -9.01 17.99
CA MET A 32 -14.05 -7.73 18.12
C MET A 32 -13.86 -6.88 16.86
N ASP A 33 -14.95 -6.28 16.37
CA ASP A 33 -14.91 -5.32 15.27
C ASP A 33 -16.18 -4.50 15.26
N ASP A 34 -16.12 -3.22 14.90
CA ASP A 34 -17.26 -2.31 14.81
C ASP A 34 -17.60 -1.91 13.37
N GLY A 35 -16.93 -2.48 12.38
CA GLY A 35 -17.12 -2.16 10.97
C GLY A 35 -18.53 -2.48 10.46
N ASP A 36 -19.15 -1.49 9.81
CA ASP A 36 -20.45 -1.64 9.13
C ASP A 36 -20.43 -0.94 7.77
N PRO A 37 -20.45 -1.68 6.65
CA PRO A 37 -20.29 -3.14 6.59
C PRO A 37 -18.85 -3.56 6.93
N GLY A 38 -18.68 -4.63 7.71
CA GLY A 38 -17.37 -5.20 7.99
C GLY A 38 -16.70 -5.77 6.73
N GLY A 39 -15.37 -5.67 6.64
CA GLY A 39 -14.61 -6.16 5.47
C GLY A 39 -13.16 -5.69 5.47
N GLY A 40 -12.87 -4.66 6.25
CA GLY A 40 -11.54 -4.05 6.35
C GLY A 40 -11.21 -3.10 5.19
N LEU A 41 -10.17 -2.30 5.38
CA LEU A 41 -9.76 -1.21 4.48
C LEU A 41 -9.55 -1.67 3.03
N CYS A 42 -8.79 -2.74 2.82
CA CYS A 42 -8.42 -3.20 1.47
C CYS A 42 -9.65 -3.54 0.60
N ILE A 43 -10.70 -4.13 1.19
CA ILE A 43 -11.91 -4.52 0.45
C ILE A 43 -12.81 -3.32 0.21
N LEU A 44 -13.00 -2.46 1.23
CA LEU A 44 -14.02 -1.42 1.18
C LEU A 44 -13.53 -0.08 0.62
N ARG A 45 -12.28 0.33 0.93
CA ARG A 45 -11.79 1.69 0.64
C ARG A 45 -10.30 1.71 0.21
N GLY A 46 -9.73 0.58 -0.17
CA GLY A 46 -8.31 0.46 -0.51
C GLY A 46 -8.08 -0.26 -1.83
N CYS A 47 -7.35 -1.39 -1.77
CA CYS A 47 -6.83 -2.11 -2.92
C CYS A 47 -7.90 -2.52 -3.95
N MET A 48 -9.04 -3.06 -3.49
CA MET A 48 -10.02 -3.63 -4.41
C MET A 48 -10.84 -2.55 -5.13
N PRO A 49 -11.44 -1.57 -4.45
CA PRO A 49 -12.18 -0.50 -5.13
C PRO A 49 -11.29 0.36 -6.03
N SER A 50 -10.03 0.63 -5.64
CA SER A 50 -9.13 1.40 -6.52
C SER A 50 -8.89 0.68 -7.85
N LYS A 51 -8.70 -0.64 -7.87
CA LYS A 51 -8.49 -1.41 -9.12
C LYS A 51 -9.72 -1.42 -10.03
N GLU A 52 -10.92 -1.36 -9.46
CA GLU A 52 -12.15 -1.23 -10.24
C GLU A 52 -12.19 0.10 -10.99
N VAL A 53 -11.94 1.23 -10.30
CA VAL A 53 -11.97 2.55 -10.93
C VAL A 53 -10.80 2.77 -11.90
N LEU A 54 -9.58 2.35 -11.53
CA LEU A 54 -8.39 2.43 -12.38
C LEU A 54 -8.59 1.66 -13.69
N SER A 55 -9.23 0.49 -13.64
CA SER A 55 -9.52 -0.32 -14.84
C SER A 55 -10.37 0.44 -15.86
N ALA A 56 -11.35 1.22 -15.42
CA ALA A 56 -12.17 2.04 -16.31
C ALA A 56 -11.33 3.13 -17.02
N GLY A 57 -10.50 3.85 -16.24
CA GLY A 57 -9.55 4.82 -16.80
C GLY A 57 -8.53 4.19 -17.73
N ALA A 58 -7.99 3.01 -17.39
CA ALA A 58 -7.02 2.28 -18.20
C ALA A 58 -7.54 1.93 -19.60
N HIS A 59 -8.80 1.51 -19.72
CA HIS A 59 -9.42 1.22 -21.00
C HIS A 59 -9.51 2.47 -21.89
N ARG A 60 -9.90 3.61 -21.32
CA ARG A 60 -9.95 4.88 -22.03
C ARG A 60 -8.57 5.36 -22.43
N PHE A 61 -7.61 5.33 -21.50
CA PHE A 61 -6.21 5.69 -21.71
C PHE A 61 -5.59 4.91 -22.88
N GLN A 62 -5.70 3.58 -22.87
CA GLN A 62 -5.19 2.74 -23.96
C GLN A 62 -5.89 3.04 -25.29
N ALA A 63 -7.20 3.28 -25.27
CA ALA A 63 -7.93 3.64 -26.49
C ALA A 63 -7.51 5.02 -27.04
N ARG A 64 -7.14 5.97 -26.20
CA ARG A 64 -6.66 7.31 -26.57
C ARG A 64 -5.27 7.27 -27.22
N HIS A 65 -4.43 6.36 -26.76
CA HIS A 65 -3.04 6.25 -27.24
C HIS A 65 -2.87 5.32 -28.44
N ASP A 66 -3.83 4.44 -28.75
CA ASP A 66 -3.74 3.52 -29.89
C ASP A 66 -4.25 4.19 -31.17
N ASP A 67 -3.34 4.67 -32.02
CA ASP A 67 -3.64 5.36 -33.28
C ASP A 67 -4.31 4.47 -34.36
N ARG A 68 -4.36 3.15 -34.14
CA ARG A 68 -5.08 2.18 -34.99
C ARG A 68 -6.57 2.21 -34.74
N LEU A 69 -7.02 2.78 -33.58
CA LEU A 69 -8.44 2.90 -33.24
C LEU A 69 -9.01 4.19 -33.87
N VAL A 70 -10.13 4.07 -34.53
CA VAL A 70 -10.80 5.19 -35.19
C VAL A 70 -12.20 5.40 -34.62
N GLY A 71 -12.61 6.66 -34.48
CA GLY A 71 -13.94 7.03 -33.96
C GLY A 71 -13.84 8.07 -32.86
N GLY A 72 -14.93 8.28 -32.10
CA GLY A 72 -14.92 9.12 -30.91
C GLY A 72 -14.30 8.36 -29.74
N LEU A 73 -13.49 9.06 -28.92
CA LEU A 73 -12.98 8.50 -27.69
C LEU A 73 -14.15 8.25 -26.72
N PRO A 74 -14.27 7.06 -26.10
CA PRO A 74 -15.33 6.81 -25.13
C PRO A 74 -15.12 7.65 -23.85
N GLU A 75 -16.21 8.10 -23.26
CA GLU A 75 -16.21 8.71 -21.93
C GLU A 75 -16.33 7.62 -20.87
N VAL A 76 -15.75 7.86 -19.67
CA VAL A 76 -15.97 7.00 -18.52
C VAL A 76 -17.24 7.45 -17.81
N ASP A 77 -18.18 6.56 -17.67
CA ASP A 77 -19.39 6.77 -16.87
C ASP A 77 -19.03 6.56 -15.39
N LEU A 78 -18.82 7.67 -14.66
CA LEU A 78 -18.39 7.65 -13.26
C LEU A 78 -19.44 7.03 -12.34
N GLU A 79 -20.75 7.38 -12.56
CA GLU A 79 -21.85 6.81 -11.76
C GLU A 79 -21.87 5.29 -11.91
N ARG A 80 -21.80 4.80 -13.14
CA ARG A 80 -21.77 3.37 -13.44
C ARG A 80 -20.52 2.67 -12.90
N THR A 81 -19.38 3.37 -12.87
CA THR A 81 -18.13 2.86 -12.31
C THR A 81 -18.24 2.69 -10.80
N VAL A 82 -18.81 3.67 -10.10
CA VAL A 82 -19.09 3.61 -8.65
C VAL A 82 -20.08 2.49 -8.33
N GLU A 83 -21.23 2.42 -9.03
CA GLU A 83 -22.21 1.33 -8.83
C GLU A 83 -21.55 -0.06 -8.94
N ARG A 84 -20.75 -0.28 -9.97
CA ARG A 84 -20.11 -1.56 -10.19
C ARG A 84 -19.05 -1.87 -9.13
N LYS A 85 -18.29 -0.86 -8.72
CA LYS A 85 -17.34 -0.95 -7.59
C LYS A 85 -18.08 -1.36 -6.31
N ASP A 86 -19.20 -0.73 -6.00
CA ASP A 86 -19.99 -1.01 -4.79
C ASP A 86 -20.55 -2.44 -4.80
N ASP A 87 -21.15 -2.87 -5.92
CA ASP A 87 -21.66 -4.23 -6.07
C ASP A 87 -20.57 -5.28 -5.77
N ASN A 88 -19.35 -5.07 -6.29
CA ASN A 88 -18.23 -5.98 -6.10
C ASN A 88 -17.70 -5.93 -4.66
N THR A 89 -17.41 -4.74 -4.15
CA THR A 89 -16.77 -4.57 -2.84
C THR A 89 -17.69 -4.99 -1.68
N LEU A 90 -18.99 -4.68 -1.76
CA LEU A 90 -19.98 -5.14 -0.77
C LEU A 90 -20.16 -6.66 -0.81
N GLY A 91 -20.11 -7.27 -1.99
CA GLY A 91 -20.11 -8.73 -2.12
C GLY A 91 -18.91 -9.37 -1.43
N TRP A 92 -17.70 -8.87 -1.68
CA TRP A 92 -16.48 -9.38 -1.04
C TRP A 92 -16.44 -9.09 0.48
N ALA A 93 -16.92 -7.94 0.91
CA ALA A 93 -17.07 -7.61 2.33
C ALA A 93 -18.06 -8.57 3.02
N GLY A 94 -19.17 -8.91 2.35
CA GLY A 94 -20.12 -9.94 2.80
C GLY A 94 -19.44 -11.28 3.06
N HIS A 95 -18.67 -11.78 2.10
CA HIS A 95 -17.92 -13.02 2.26
C HIS A 95 -16.89 -12.98 3.41
N ARG A 96 -16.22 -11.83 3.60
CA ARG A 96 -15.30 -11.65 4.72
C ARG A 96 -16.03 -11.71 6.07
N ARG A 97 -17.17 -11.03 6.19
CA ARG A 97 -18.01 -11.10 7.40
C ARG A 97 -18.49 -12.51 7.69
N GLU A 98 -19.04 -13.18 6.68
CA GLU A 98 -19.49 -14.57 6.80
C GLU A 98 -18.36 -15.46 7.33
N ALA A 99 -17.16 -15.36 6.74
CA ALA A 99 -16.00 -16.15 7.19
C ALA A 99 -15.66 -15.90 8.68
N VAL A 100 -15.68 -14.65 9.16
CA VAL A 100 -15.42 -14.33 10.57
C VAL A 100 -16.54 -14.84 11.47
N HIS A 101 -17.81 -14.71 11.04
CA HIS A 101 -18.96 -15.21 11.81
C HIS A 101 -19.00 -16.76 11.85
N ASP A 102 -18.59 -17.44 10.77
CA ASP A 102 -18.45 -18.90 10.75
C ASP A 102 -17.38 -19.39 11.76
N LEU A 103 -16.32 -18.61 11.99
CA LEU A 103 -15.37 -18.89 13.07
C LEU A 103 -16.04 -18.79 14.44
N ALA A 104 -16.92 -17.80 14.64
CA ALA A 104 -17.63 -17.59 15.90
C ALA A 104 -18.68 -18.69 16.20
N GLU A 105 -19.05 -19.53 15.21
CA GLU A 105 -19.87 -20.72 15.45
C GLU A 105 -19.07 -21.88 16.08
N ARG A 106 -17.74 -21.82 16.09
CA ARG A 106 -16.87 -22.85 16.68
C ARG A 106 -16.89 -22.75 18.21
N GLU A 107 -16.72 -23.91 18.87
CA GLU A 107 -16.60 -23.97 20.32
C GLU A 107 -15.39 -23.16 20.81
N GLY A 108 -15.60 -22.28 21.79
CA GLY A 108 -14.55 -21.44 22.37
C GLY A 108 -14.26 -20.17 21.56
N VAL A 109 -15.04 -19.83 20.54
CA VAL A 109 -14.91 -18.57 19.79
C VAL A 109 -16.16 -17.71 19.98
N GLU A 110 -15.98 -16.43 20.31
CA GLU A 110 -17.05 -15.44 20.41
C GLU A 110 -16.74 -14.26 19.47
N PHE A 111 -17.77 -13.69 18.82
CA PHE A 111 -17.68 -12.43 18.10
C PHE A 111 -18.51 -11.34 18.78
N VAL A 112 -17.91 -10.17 18.98
CA VAL A 112 -18.55 -8.98 19.56
C VAL A 112 -18.51 -7.86 18.55
N HIS A 113 -19.68 -7.47 18.02
CA HIS A 113 -19.81 -6.34 17.10
C HIS A 113 -19.98 -5.05 17.89
N ASP A 114 -18.87 -4.43 18.29
CA ASP A 114 -18.83 -3.14 18.95
C ASP A 114 -17.41 -2.58 18.97
N THR A 115 -17.25 -1.28 19.23
CA THR A 115 -15.96 -0.64 19.44
C THR A 115 -15.28 -1.19 20.69
N ALA A 116 -14.03 -1.61 20.54
CA ALA A 116 -13.21 -2.17 21.61
C ALA A 116 -12.31 -1.09 22.22
N THR A 117 -12.18 -1.08 23.55
CA THR A 117 -11.34 -0.12 24.27
C THR A 117 -10.66 -0.80 25.45
N PHE A 118 -9.37 -0.62 25.62
CA PHE A 118 -8.64 -1.05 26.82
C PHE A 118 -9.12 -0.27 28.05
N VAL A 119 -9.37 -0.98 29.13
CA VAL A 119 -9.73 -0.40 30.44
C VAL A 119 -8.66 -0.71 31.50
N ASP A 120 -7.77 -1.64 31.23
CA ASP A 120 -6.60 -2.04 32.00
C ASP A 120 -5.61 -2.73 31.07
N ASP A 121 -4.43 -3.13 31.53
CA ASP A 121 -3.31 -3.71 30.78
C ASP A 121 -3.77 -4.77 29.76
N HIS A 122 -4.66 -5.69 30.15
CA HIS A 122 -5.18 -6.76 29.32
C HIS A 122 -6.70 -6.94 29.43
N THR A 123 -7.41 -5.94 29.94
CA THR A 123 -8.87 -5.95 30.00
C THR A 123 -9.43 -5.04 28.89
N VAL A 124 -10.20 -5.63 27.98
CA VAL A 124 -10.83 -4.93 26.87
C VAL A 124 -12.33 -4.84 27.08
N ARG A 125 -12.91 -3.66 26.91
CA ARG A 125 -14.36 -3.42 26.97
C ARG A 125 -14.93 -3.33 25.56
N ALA A 126 -15.99 -4.10 25.29
CA ALA A 126 -16.80 -4.02 24.07
C ALA A 126 -18.23 -4.56 24.38
N GLY A 127 -19.27 -4.06 23.71
CA GLY A 127 -20.65 -4.51 23.90
C GLY A 127 -21.18 -4.34 25.32
N GLY A 128 -20.66 -3.38 26.08
CA GLY A 128 -21.02 -3.17 27.49
C GLY A 128 -20.46 -4.24 28.45
N ARG A 129 -19.54 -5.09 28.00
CA ARG A 129 -18.89 -6.16 28.76
C ARG A 129 -17.39 -5.89 28.85
N GLU A 130 -16.75 -6.43 29.87
CA GLU A 130 -15.29 -6.45 30.02
C GLU A 130 -14.78 -7.88 29.83
N PHE A 131 -13.65 -7.99 29.14
CA PHE A 131 -13.01 -9.25 28.78
C PHE A 131 -11.58 -9.23 29.31
N ASP A 132 -11.30 -10.05 30.33
CA ASP A 132 -9.95 -10.31 30.80
C ASP A 132 -9.27 -11.27 29.84
N ALA A 133 -8.17 -10.85 29.22
CA ALA A 133 -7.41 -11.62 28.25
C ALA A 133 -6.04 -12.03 28.79
N ASP A 134 -5.58 -13.23 28.43
CA ASP A 134 -4.18 -13.60 28.59
C ASP A 134 -3.30 -12.89 27.53
N TYR A 135 -3.87 -12.68 26.34
CA TYR A 135 -3.23 -11.97 25.23
C TYR A 135 -4.22 -11.08 24.49
N VAL A 136 -3.77 -9.91 24.06
CA VAL A 136 -4.55 -9.02 23.19
C VAL A 136 -3.81 -8.83 21.86
N VAL A 137 -4.55 -8.93 20.75
CA VAL A 137 -4.05 -8.61 19.39
C VAL A 137 -4.72 -7.35 18.91
N VAL A 138 -3.93 -6.31 18.64
CA VAL A 138 -4.37 -5.06 18.04
C VAL A 138 -4.15 -5.13 16.53
N ALA A 139 -5.24 -5.12 15.76
CA ALA A 139 -5.27 -5.22 14.30
C ALA A 139 -6.19 -4.15 13.68
N THR A 140 -6.23 -2.97 14.29
CA THR A 140 -7.15 -1.85 13.97
C THR A 140 -6.82 -1.10 12.69
N GLY A 141 -5.73 -1.49 12.00
CA GLY A 141 -5.37 -0.94 10.70
C GLY A 141 -4.90 0.52 10.77
N SER A 142 -5.31 1.33 9.80
CA SER A 142 -4.86 2.71 9.64
C SER A 142 -5.99 3.65 9.20
N SER A 143 -5.83 4.94 9.46
CA SER A 143 -6.70 6.04 9.00
C SER A 143 -5.92 6.98 8.08
N VAL A 144 -6.63 7.82 7.32
CA VAL A 144 -5.99 8.88 6.51
C VAL A 144 -5.24 9.83 7.44
N ASP A 145 -4.03 10.19 7.07
CA ASP A 145 -3.26 11.21 7.78
C ASP A 145 -3.67 12.60 7.28
N VAL A 146 -4.50 13.28 8.06
CA VAL A 146 -4.94 14.65 7.76
C VAL A 146 -3.95 15.62 8.41
N PRO A 147 -3.20 16.42 7.63
CA PRO A 147 -2.18 17.29 8.16
C PRO A 147 -2.76 18.45 8.99
N ASP A 148 -2.00 18.90 9.98
CA ASP A 148 -2.31 20.13 10.72
C ASP A 148 -1.86 21.35 9.92
N LEU A 149 -2.58 21.64 8.81
CA LEU A 149 -2.30 22.75 7.92
C LEU A 149 -3.19 23.95 8.27
N PRO A 150 -2.62 25.15 8.52
CA PRO A 150 -3.42 26.35 8.77
C PRO A 150 -4.45 26.61 7.67
N GLY A 151 -5.71 26.74 8.06
CA GLY A 151 -6.81 27.01 7.15
C GLY A 151 -7.55 25.77 6.62
N LEU A 152 -7.00 24.56 6.76
CA LEU A 152 -7.59 23.32 6.25
C LEU A 152 -9.04 23.10 6.74
N GLY A 153 -9.33 23.44 7.99
CA GLY A 153 -10.69 23.33 8.53
C GLY A 153 -11.73 24.34 7.96
N GLN A 154 -11.34 25.21 7.01
CA GLN A 154 -12.21 26.18 6.36
C GLN A 154 -12.55 25.81 4.90
N VAL A 155 -11.97 24.75 4.38
CA VAL A 155 -12.14 24.26 3.01
C VAL A 155 -12.65 22.81 3.02
N ASP A 156 -13.41 22.47 2.01
CA ASP A 156 -13.80 21.08 1.80
C ASP A 156 -12.68 20.33 1.05
N TYR A 157 -12.44 19.07 1.43
CA TYR A 157 -11.47 18.22 0.77
C TYR A 157 -12.01 16.82 0.55
N MET A 158 -11.43 16.12 -0.41
CA MET A 158 -11.67 14.70 -0.67
C MET A 158 -10.45 13.88 -0.31
N THR A 159 -10.67 12.72 0.30
CA THR A 159 -9.66 11.69 0.51
C THR A 159 -9.72 10.65 -0.60
N SER A 160 -8.79 9.67 -0.57
CA SER A 160 -8.83 8.54 -1.51
C SER A 160 -10.16 7.77 -1.45
N ALA A 161 -10.78 7.67 -0.28
CA ALA A 161 -12.08 7.01 -0.12
C ALA A 161 -13.20 7.79 -0.82
N ASP A 162 -13.20 9.12 -0.69
CA ASP A 162 -14.20 9.99 -1.31
C ASP A 162 -14.10 9.97 -2.84
N VAL A 163 -12.88 9.92 -3.38
CA VAL A 163 -12.63 9.78 -4.83
C VAL A 163 -13.20 8.46 -5.37
N LEU A 164 -13.05 7.38 -4.62
CA LEU A 164 -13.59 6.07 -5.03
C LEU A 164 -15.14 6.03 -5.07
N ASP A 165 -15.79 6.94 -4.36
CA ASP A 165 -17.27 7.06 -4.28
C ASP A 165 -17.78 8.23 -5.14
N ALA A 166 -16.92 8.98 -5.84
CA ALA A 166 -17.29 10.15 -6.61
C ALA A 166 -17.93 9.78 -7.95
N ALA A 167 -19.21 10.08 -8.10
CA ALA A 167 -19.96 9.99 -9.38
C ALA A 167 -19.83 11.26 -10.24
N GLU A 168 -19.37 12.37 -9.65
CA GLU A 168 -19.11 13.64 -10.33
C GLU A 168 -17.78 14.20 -9.81
N LEU A 169 -16.99 14.81 -10.68
CA LEU A 169 -15.72 15.44 -10.35
C LEU A 169 -15.69 16.86 -10.95
N PRO A 170 -15.04 17.83 -10.30
CA PRO A 170 -14.87 19.18 -10.83
C PRO A 170 -13.85 19.25 -11.97
N ASP A 171 -13.70 20.44 -12.56
CA ASP A 171 -12.79 20.64 -13.70
C ASP A 171 -11.31 20.70 -13.25
N THR A 172 -11.02 21.24 -12.06
CA THR A 172 -9.65 21.44 -11.57
C THR A 172 -9.45 20.89 -10.16
N GLY A 173 -8.23 20.44 -9.84
CA GLY A 173 -7.90 19.89 -8.53
C GLY A 173 -6.50 20.20 -8.03
N LEU A 174 -6.40 20.47 -6.73
CA LEU A 174 -5.14 20.49 -5.99
C LEU A 174 -4.99 19.17 -5.23
N VAL A 175 -3.88 18.49 -5.41
CA VAL A 175 -3.55 17.23 -4.73
C VAL A 175 -2.38 17.47 -3.79
N MET A 176 -2.55 17.16 -2.52
CA MET A 176 -1.47 17.12 -1.54
C MET A 176 -0.99 15.68 -1.37
N GLY A 177 0.28 15.44 -1.75
CA GLY A 177 0.95 14.15 -1.66
C GLY A 177 0.90 13.31 -2.94
N PHE A 178 2.09 12.87 -3.38
CA PHE A 178 2.29 12.04 -4.58
C PHE A 178 2.88 10.66 -4.24
N GLY A 179 2.57 10.14 -3.05
CA GLY A 179 2.85 8.76 -2.65
C GLY A 179 1.94 7.76 -3.39
N TYR A 180 1.80 6.53 -2.85
CA TYR A 180 1.06 5.44 -3.52
C TYR A 180 -0.37 5.81 -3.93
N ALA A 181 -1.13 6.47 -3.06
CA ALA A 181 -2.50 6.90 -3.38
C ALA A 181 -2.52 7.96 -4.49
N GLY A 182 -1.61 8.92 -4.45
CA GLY A 182 -1.45 9.94 -5.50
C GLY A 182 -1.10 9.32 -6.84
N MET A 183 -0.10 8.44 -6.88
CA MET A 183 0.30 7.74 -8.11
C MET A 183 -0.82 6.87 -8.71
N GLU A 184 -1.72 6.32 -7.92
CA GLU A 184 -2.86 5.55 -8.43
C GLU A 184 -4.01 6.46 -8.89
N LEU A 185 -4.40 7.45 -8.07
CA LEU A 185 -5.65 8.18 -8.28
C LEU A 185 -5.50 9.46 -9.13
N VAL A 186 -4.33 10.11 -9.15
CA VAL A 186 -4.10 11.29 -10.00
C VAL A 186 -4.38 10.99 -11.47
N PRO A 187 -3.84 9.92 -12.08
CA PRO A 187 -4.15 9.61 -13.46
C PRO A 187 -5.62 9.20 -13.68
N TYR A 188 -6.32 8.68 -12.68
CA TYR A 188 -7.74 8.42 -12.75
C TYR A 188 -8.55 9.72 -12.76
N LEU A 189 -8.25 10.67 -11.88
CA LEU A 189 -8.89 11.98 -11.84
C LEU A 189 -8.71 12.73 -13.18
N SER A 190 -7.50 12.69 -13.76
CA SER A 190 -7.23 13.30 -15.07
C SER A 190 -7.90 12.55 -16.21
N GLU A 191 -7.68 11.24 -16.35
CA GLU A 191 -8.15 10.48 -17.53
C GLU A 191 -9.65 10.22 -17.52
N ALA A 192 -10.22 9.79 -16.38
CA ALA A 192 -11.63 9.46 -16.25
C ALA A 192 -12.48 10.67 -15.85
N GLY A 193 -11.97 11.53 -14.97
CA GLY A 193 -12.63 12.75 -14.50
C GLY A 193 -12.48 13.93 -15.45
N GLY A 194 -11.46 13.93 -16.32
CA GLY A 194 -11.15 15.06 -17.21
C GLY A 194 -10.59 16.28 -16.50
N MET A 195 -10.01 16.09 -15.31
CA MET A 195 -9.52 17.16 -14.45
C MET A 195 -8.12 17.63 -14.88
N ASP A 196 -7.89 18.95 -14.76
CA ASP A 196 -6.55 19.56 -14.74
C ASP A 196 -6.06 19.61 -13.30
N LEU A 197 -4.89 19.01 -13.01
CA LEU A 197 -4.42 18.77 -11.64
C LEU A 197 -3.08 19.41 -11.37
N THR A 198 -2.96 20.06 -10.18
CA THR A 198 -1.67 20.40 -9.59
C THR A 198 -1.40 19.51 -8.39
N VAL A 199 -0.29 18.76 -8.42
CA VAL A 199 0.09 17.78 -7.39
C VAL A 199 1.33 18.24 -6.66
N VAL A 200 1.22 18.58 -5.38
CA VAL A 200 2.34 19.01 -4.55
C VAL A 200 3.09 17.80 -4.02
N GLU A 201 4.42 17.77 -4.27
CA GLU A 201 5.33 16.72 -3.81
C GLU A 201 6.47 17.35 -3.01
N HIS A 202 6.72 16.81 -1.80
CA HIS A 202 7.77 17.32 -0.91
C HIS A 202 9.17 16.96 -1.38
N ASP A 203 9.35 15.75 -1.88
CA ASP A 203 10.64 15.28 -2.36
C ASP A 203 10.94 15.74 -3.80
N ASP A 204 12.17 15.53 -4.26
CA ASP A 204 12.56 15.82 -5.64
C ASP A 204 11.92 14.84 -6.66
N ARG A 205 11.40 13.69 -6.16
CA ARG A 205 10.68 12.67 -6.94
C ARG A 205 9.84 11.76 -6.05
N PRO A 206 8.76 11.13 -6.57
CA PRO A 206 8.01 10.12 -5.84
C PRO A 206 8.81 8.81 -5.67
N ILE A 207 8.35 7.93 -4.80
CA ILE A 207 8.91 6.59 -4.53
C ILE A 207 10.37 6.67 -4.03
N GLY A 208 10.61 7.43 -2.96
CA GLY A 208 11.96 7.64 -2.40
C GLY A 208 12.69 6.35 -2.01
N GLU A 209 11.98 5.23 -1.79
CA GLU A 209 12.55 3.92 -1.52
C GLU A 209 13.02 3.16 -2.77
N ALA A 210 12.68 3.62 -3.97
CA ALA A 210 13.13 3.05 -5.24
C ALA A 210 14.43 3.71 -5.72
N ASP A 211 15.11 3.08 -6.68
CA ASP A 211 16.20 3.75 -7.37
C ASP A 211 15.70 5.01 -8.11
N PRO A 212 16.43 6.13 -8.11
CA PRO A 212 15.95 7.43 -8.61
C PRO A 212 15.36 7.40 -10.02
N ALA A 213 15.87 6.55 -10.90
CA ALA A 213 15.39 6.43 -12.28
C ALA A 213 13.89 6.06 -12.38
N PHE A 214 13.32 5.40 -11.37
CA PHE A 214 11.90 5.05 -11.36
C PHE A 214 11.03 6.25 -11.00
N GLY A 215 11.42 7.05 -10.01
CA GLY A 215 10.73 8.30 -9.69
C GLY A 215 10.75 9.28 -10.86
N ASP A 216 11.92 9.44 -11.52
CA ASP A 216 12.06 10.27 -12.72
C ASP A 216 11.16 9.75 -13.86
N ALA A 217 11.04 8.43 -14.04
CA ALA A 217 10.18 7.83 -15.04
C ALA A 217 8.68 8.04 -14.74
N VAL A 218 8.30 8.01 -13.45
CA VAL A 218 6.92 8.34 -13.04
C VAL A 218 6.59 9.80 -13.37
N LEU A 219 7.45 10.75 -12.98
CA LEU A 219 7.23 12.17 -13.28
C LEU A 219 7.06 12.39 -14.78
N ALA A 220 7.99 11.88 -15.61
CA ALA A 220 7.93 12.02 -17.06
C ALA A 220 6.66 11.40 -17.65
N LEU A 221 6.26 10.21 -17.21
CA LEU A 221 5.05 9.53 -17.67
C LEU A 221 3.79 10.36 -17.38
N TYR A 222 3.71 10.95 -16.18
CA TYR A 222 2.52 11.67 -15.75
C TYR A 222 2.40 13.03 -16.46
N GLU A 223 3.49 13.79 -16.56
CA GLU A 223 3.51 15.06 -17.27
C GLU A 223 3.30 14.91 -18.80
N GLU A 224 3.71 13.77 -19.38
CA GLU A 224 3.53 13.53 -20.82
C GLU A 224 2.10 13.07 -21.16
N HIS A 225 1.48 12.26 -20.31
CA HIS A 225 0.27 11.55 -20.66
C HIS A 225 -1.01 12.01 -19.96
N PHE A 226 -0.91 12.80 -18.89
CA PHE A 226 -2.05 13.28 -18.13
C PHE A 226 -2.02 14.81 -18.00
N ASP A 227 -3.19 15.43 -17.80
CA ASP A 227 -3.30 16.87 -17.56
C ASP A 227 -2.90 17.17 -16.09
N VAL A 228 -1.60 17.09 -15.83
CA VAL A 228 -1.00 17.17 -14.48
C VAL A 228 0.23 18.07 -14.47
N THR A 229 0.34 18.93 -13.48
CA THR A 229 1.57 19.65 -13.12
C THR A 229 2.04 19.19 -11.74
N ILE A 230 3.32 18.80 -11.61
CA ILE A 230 3.86 18.22 -10.36
C ILE A 230 5.04 19.06 -9.85
N PRO A 231 4.79 20.17 -9.12
CA PRO A 231 5.84 20.88 -8.39
C PRO A 231 6.44 19.98 -7.30
N THR A 232 7.73 19.72 -7.43
CA THR A 232 8.54 18.94 -6.48
C THR A 232 9.34 19.86 -5.58
N ASN A 233 9.89 19.34 -4.45
CA ASN A 233 10.54 20.14 -3.41
C ASN A 233 9.65 21.31 -2.95
N CYS A 234 8.37 21.04 -2.81
CA CYS A 234 7.30 22.02 -2.64
C CYS A 234 6.48 21.68 -1.38
N TYR A 235 6.41 22.62 -0.44
CA TYR A 235 5.85 22.40 0.89
C TYR A 235 4.67 23.33 1.15
N GLU A 236 3.57 22.79 1.60
CA GLU A 236 2.36 23.52 1.96
C GLU A 236 2.60 24.42 3.18
N GLN A 237 2.15 25.66 3.10
CA GLN A 237 2.27 26.64 4.19
C GLN A 237 0.91 26.92 4.85
N HIS A 238 -0.09 27.23 4.07
CA HIS A 238 -1.47 27.40 4.50
C HIS A 238 -2.44 27.30 3.32
N ILE A 239 -3.71 27.08 3.63
CA ILE A 239 -4.77 27.01 2.64
C ILE A 239 -5.92 27.94 3.02
N GLU A 240 -6.60 28.48 2.02
CA GLU A 240 -7.77 29.36 2.21
C GLU A 240 -8.84 29.10 1.12
N PRO A 241 -10.11 29.36 1.43
CA PRO A 241 -11.17 29.32 0.40
C PRO A 241 -11.00 30.51 -0.55
N THR A 242 -11.34 30.31 -1.83
CA THR A 242 -11.47 31.38 -2.82
C THR A 242 -12.88 32.00 -2.82
N ASP A 243 -13.03 33.20 -3.43
CA ASP A 243 -14.33 33.91 -3.45
C ASP A 243 -15.41 33.15 -4.26
N ASP A 244 -15.04 32.28 -5.16
CA ASP A 244 -15.90 31.45 -6.02
C ASP A 244 -16.15 30.02 -5.47
N GLY A 245 -15.63 29.73 -4.29
CA GLY A 245 -15.89 28.51 -3.55
C GLY A 245 -14.88 27.39 -3.78
N GLY A 246 -13.79 27.68 -4.50
CA GLY A 246 -12.62 26.80 -4.63
C GLY A 246 -11.64 26.94 -3.48
N VAL A 247 -10.41 26.50 -3.69
CA VAL A 247 -9.33 26.51 -2.70
C VAL A 247 -8.08 27.17 -3.27
N ARG A 248 -7.31 27.84 -2.41
CA ARG A 248 -5.98 28.38 -2.72
C ARG A 248 -4.98 27.86 -1.70
N LEU A 249 -3.97 27.13 -2.19
CA LEU A 249 -2.87 26.58 -1.40
C LEU A 249 -1.62 27.43 -1.61
N HIS A 250 -1.07 27.95 -0.53
CA HIS A 250 0.21 28.67 -0.52
C HIS A 250 1.33 27.69 -0.19
N VAL A 251 2.40 27.76 -0.97
CA VAL A 251 3.54 26.85 -0.89
C VAL A 251 4.87 27.58 -0.81
N GLU A 252 5.89 26.91 -0.28
CA GLU A 252 7.28 27.33 -0.28
C GLU A 252 8.14 26.21 -0.88
N PHE A 253 9.10 26.56 -1.72
CA PHE A 253 10.05 25.65 -2.31
C PHE A 253 11.36 25.62 -1.52
N ASP A 254 12.17 24.60 -1.69
CA ASP A 254 13.49 24.44 -1.04
C ASP A 254 14.43 25.65 -1.23
N ASP A 255 14.30 26.39 -2.34
CA ASP A 255 15.10 27.59 -2.60
C ASP A 255 14.58 28.85 -1.88
N GLY A 256 13.49 28.71 -1.09
CA GLY A 256 12.83 29.78 -0.36
C GLY A 256 11.90 30.66 -1.21
N SER A 257 11.68 30.31 -2.47
CA SER A 257 10.64 30.93 -3.30
C SER A 257 9.25 30.47 -2.86
N THR A 258 8.24 31.29 -3.07
CA THR A 258 6.86 31.00 -2.70
C THR A 258 5.95 31.13 -3.91
N ASP A 259 4.89 30.32 -3.95
CA ASP A 259 3.84 30.38 -4.95
C ASP A 259 2.48 30.09 -4.31
N ALA A 260 1.41 30.17 -5.12
CA ALA A 260 0.06 29.79 -4.70
C ALA A 260 -0.69 29.16 -5.85
N PHE A 261 -1.31 28.02 -5.61
CA PHE A 261 -2.12 27.27 -6.57
C PHE A 261 -3.60 27.36 -6.21
N GLU A 262 -4.45 27.48 -7.21
CA GLU A 262 -5.91 27.53 -7.05
C GLU A 262 -6.57 26.38 -7.82
N ALA A 263 -7.63 25.81 -7.26
CA ALA A 263 -8.48 24.83 -7.93
C ALA A 263 -9.88 24.77 -7.29
N ASP A 264 -10.79 24.06 -7.96
CA ASP A 264 -12.16 23.86 -7.47
C ASP A 264 -12.20 22.91 -6.25
N GLN A 265 -11.28 21.92 -6.20
CA GLN A 265 -11.27 20.88 -5.16
C GLN A 265 -9.88 20.58 -4.63
N LEU A 266 -9.80 20.36 -3.32
CA LEU A 266 -8.62 19.81 -2.66
C LEU A 266 -8.74 18.30 -2.49
N PHE A 267 -7.64 17.57 -2.76
CA PHE A 267 -7.49 16.14 -2.53
C PHE A 267 -6.33 15.88 -1.55
N LEU A 268 -6.59 15.10 -0.49
CA LEU A 268 -5.58 14.71 0.48
C LEU A 268 -5.16 13.26 0.24
N PHE A 269 -3.98 13.09 -0.36
CA PHE A 269 -3.29 11.79 -0.53
C PHE A 269 -2.01 11.74 0.32
N THR A 270 -2.08 12.37 1.50
CA THR A 270 -1.02 12.66 2.45
C THR A 270 -0.57 11.45 3.29
N GLY A 271 -0.94 10.26 2.86
CA GLY A 271 -0.56 9.03 3.55
C GLY A 271 -1.56 8.56 4.60
N ARG A 272 -1.12 7.63 5.43
CA ARG A 272 -1.94 6.99 6.46
C ARG A 272 -1.17 6.91 7.78
N ARG A 273 -1.92 6.99 8.88
CA ARG A 273 -1.39 6.85 10.24
C ARG A 273 -1.98 5.61 10.94
N PRO A 274 -1.26 5.00 11.89
CA PRO A 274 -1.77 3.91 12.71
C PRO A 274 -3.13 4.20 13.33
N GLY A 275 -4.04 3.23 13.29
CA GLY A 275 -5.40 3.33 13.83
C GLY A 275 -5.44 3.11 15.33
N LEU A 276 -4.83 4.00 16.11
CA LEU A 276 -4.73 3.91 17.58
C LEU A 276 -5.78 4.72 18.33
N GLU A 277 -6.52 5.58 17.63
CA GLU A 277 -7.45 6.52 18.23
C GLU A 277 -8.63 5.78 18.90
N GLY A 278 -8.94 6.16 20.14
CA GLY A 278 -10.05 5.58 20.91
C GLY A 278 -9.78 4.18 21.49
N LEU A 279 -8.61 3.59 21.26
CA LEU A 279 -8.26 2.28 21.81
C LEU A 279 -8.07 2.28 23.34
N GLY A 280 -7.85 3.43 23.97
CA GLY A 280 -7.62 3.50 25.42
C GLY A 280 -6.23 2.99 25.84
N LEU A 281 -5.22 3.11 24.97
CA LEU A 281 -3.85 2.66 25.26
C LEU A 281 -3.24 3.35 26.48
N GLU A 282 -3.72 4.53 26.86
CA GLU A 282 -3.34 5.25 28.08
C GLU A 282 -3.65 4.46 29.37
N ASN A 283 -4.49 3.42 29.30
CA ASN A 283 -4.78 2.52 30.41
C ASN A 283 -3.85 1.30 30.46
N THR A 284 -2.89 1.21 29.54
CA THR A 284 -1.95 0.09 29.38
C THR A 284 -0.51 0.56 29.51
N PRO A 285 0.47 -0.32 29.66
CA PRO A 285 1.89 0.06 29.57
C PRO A 285 2.35 0.38 28.15
N VAL A 286 1.54 0.12 27.10
CA VAL A 286 1.92 0.32 25.70
C VAL A 286 1.94 1.80 25.35
N THR A 287 3.10 2.30 24.91
CA THR A 287 3.37 3.73 24.68
C THR A 287 3.90 4.00 23.27
N PRO A 288 3.07 3.93 22.21
CA PRO A 288 3.52 4.13 20.83
C PRO A 288 4.22 5.49 20.61
N ASP A 289 3.72 6.55 21.25
CA ASP A 289 4.26 7.91 21.12
C ASP A 289 5.69 8.07 21.70
N ALA A 290 6.15 7.14 22.53
CA ALA A 290 7.52 7.13 23.02
C ALA A 290 8.55 6.75 21.93
N TYR A 291 8.08 6.18 20.81
CA TYR A 291 8.88 5.69 19.69
C TYR A 291 8.61 6.52 18.43
N THR A 292 8.68 7.85 18.55
CA THR A 292 8.48 8.79 17.43
C THR A 292 9.77 9.03 16.66
N GLY A 293 9.65 9.35 15.37
CA GLY A 293 10.77 9.64 14.46
C GLY A 293 10.99 8.53 13.43
N GLU A 294 12.18 8.47 12.84
CA GLU A 294 12.53 7.50 11.78
C GLU A 294 12.40 6.02 12.21
N SER A 295 12.39 5.74 13.51
CA SER A 295 12.12 4.41 14.04
C SER A 295 10.76 4.38 14.75
N GLN A 296 9.68 4.11 14.03
CA GLN A 296 8.38 3.75 14.60
C GLN A 296 8.44 2.35 15.26
N ASP A 297 9.51 2.06 15.98
CA ASP A 297 9.91 0.73 16.42
C ASP A 297 9.30 0.37 17.79
N TRP A 298 8.02 0.70 18.00
CA TRP A 298 7.28 0.33 19.22
C TRP A 298 6.79 -1.13 19.23
N VAL A 299 6.93 -1.82 18.07
CA VAL A 299 6.57 -3.24 17.89
C VAL A 299 7.79 -4.03 17.47
N ARG A 300 8.11 -5.10 18.20
CA ARG A 300 9.22 -6.03 17.90
C ARG A 300 8.92 -6.84 16.64
N ASP A 301 9.93 -7.47 16.07
CA ASP A 301 9.74 -8.39 14.94
C ASP A 301 9.00 -9.68 15.33
N THR A 302 8.87 -9.97 16.62
CA THR A 302 7.96 -11.00 17.14
C THR A 302 6.48 -10.59 17.13
N MET A 303 6.16 -9.40 16.65
CA MET A 303 4.85 -8.73 16.69
C MET A 303 4.37 -8.32 18.08
N GLN A 304 5.18 -8.47 19.12
CA GLN A 304 4.86 -7.98 20.46
C GLN A 304 5.10 -6.48 20.59
N ALA A 305 4.25 -5.78 21.34
CA ALA A 305 4.57 -4.43 21.78
C ALA A 305 5.86 -4.44 22.63
N ARG A 306 6.69 -3.38 22.55
CA ARG A 306 7.96 -3.34 23.31
C ARG A 306 7.76 -3.28 24.80
N ASP A 307 6.70 -2.62 25.23
CA ASP A 307 6.41 -2.35 26.63
C ASP A 307 5.53 -3.44 27.27
N ASP A 308 4.97 -4.36 26.44
CA ASP A 308 4.14 -5.46 26.91
C ASP A 308 4.30 -6.71 26.04
N ASP A 309 4.73 -7.81 26.61
CA ASP A 309 4.97 -9.08 25.91
C ASP A 309 3.70 -9.93 25.68
N ARG A 310 2.53 -9.48 26.16
CA ARG A 310 1.23 -10.12 25.94
C ARG A 310 0.30 -9.33 25.02
N THR A 311 0.71 -8.13 24.61
CA THR A 311 0.02 -7.36 23.56
C THR A 311 0.78 -7.51 22.24
N PHE A 312 0.08 -8.05 21.22
CA PHE A 312 0.58 -8.22 19.85
C PHE A 312 -0.04 -7.17 18.94
N VAL A 313 0.73 -6.65 17.98
CA VAL A 313 0.28 -5.55 17.11
C VAL A 313 0.62 -5.89 15.67
N VAL A 314 -0.41 -6.02 14.82
CA VAL A 314 -0.27 -6.57 13.47
C VAL A 314 -0.98 -5.74 12.40
N GLY A 315 -0.38 -5.63 11.24
CA GLY A 315 -0.86 -4.82 10.11
C GLY A 315 -0.53 -3.34 10.25
N ASP A 316 -1.21 -2.50 9.48
CA ASP A 316 -0.90 -1.07 9.34
C ASP A 316 -0.79 -0.32 10.68
N VAL A 317 -1.49 -0.79 11.71
CA VAL A 317 -1.48 -0.18 13.04
C VAL A 317 -0.11 -0.19 13.71
N ASN A 318 0.80 -1.10 13.32
CA ASN A 318 2.15 -1.14 13.88
C ASN A 318 3.11 -0.11 13.24
N GLY A 319 2.70 0.55 12.16
CA GLY A 319 3.47 1.61 11.49
C GLY A 319 4.64 1.11 10.63
N LYS A 320 4.87 -0.21 10.52
CA LYS A 320 6.01 -0.76 9.75
C LYS A 320 5.75 -0.71 8.25
N GLU A 321 5.10 -1.72 7.67
CA GLU A 321 4.80 -1.81 6.25
C GLU A 321 3.29 -1.97 6.00
N PRO A 322 2.59 -0.96 5.49
CA PRO A 322 1.13 -0.96 5.36
C PRO A 322 0.67 -1.71 4.09
N PHE A 323 1.09 -2.97 3.93
CA PHE A 323 0.68 -3.82 2.82
C PHE A 323 -0.16 -5.00 3.30
N LEU A 324 -1.17 -5.37 2.51
CA LEU A 324 -2.11 -6.43 2.87
C LEU A 324 -1.44 -7.78 3.12
N HIS A 325 -0.48 -8.17 2.28
CA HIS A 325 0.22 -9.46 2.43
C HIS A 325 1.10 -9.47 3.67
N VAL A 326 1.81 -8.37 3.95
CA VAL A 326 2.59 -8.18 5.18
C VAL A 326 1.68 -8.25 6.41
N ALA A 327 0.54 -7.56 6.39
CA ALA A 327 -0.44 -7.61 7.48
C ALA A 327 -0.90 -9.05 7.79
N LYS A 328 -1.13 -9.87 6.77
CA LYS A 328 -1.50 -11.29 6.96
C LYS A 328 -0.36 -12.12 7.55
N GLU A 329 0.85 -11.97 7.01
CA GLU A 329 2.04 -12.69 7.49
C GLU A 329 2.38 -12.33 8.93
N GLN A 330 2.25 -11.05 9.30
CA GLN A 330 2.36 -10.60 10.68
C GLN A 330 1.28 -11.24 11.56
N GLY A 331 0.03 -11.36 11.07
CA GLY A 331 -1.06 -12.05 11.78
C GLY A 331 -0.73 -13.52 12.05
N PHE A 332 -0.23 -14.26 11.06
CA PHE A 332 0.21 -15.65 11.25
C PHE A 332 1.37 -15.76 12.23
N THR A 333 2.34 -14.85 12.15
CA THR A 333 3.48 -14.80 13.08
C THR A 333 3.01 -14.53 14.51
N ALA A 334 2.09 -13.58 14.72
CA ALA A 334 1.53 -13.28 16.03
C ALA A 334 0.77 -14.47 16.62
N ALA A 335 -0.07 -15.13 15.84
CA ALA A 335 -0.81 -16.31 16.28
C ALA A 335 0.14 -17.45 16.72
N GLU A 336 1.15 -17.76 15.91
CA GLU A 336 2.19 -18.73 16.28
C GLU A 336 2.93 -18.32 17.57
N ASN A 337 3.29 -17.04 17.68
CA ASN A 337 4.04 -16.54 18.83
C ASN A 337 3.22 -16.48 20.12
N ILE A 338 1.92 -16.23 20.06
CA ILE A 338 1.01 -16.37 21.22
C ILE A 338 1.09 -17.79 21.76
N LEU A 339 0.95 -18.82 20.91
CA LEU A 339 1.02 -20.21 21.29
C LEU A 339 2.41 -20.62 21.81
N ARG A 340 3.48 -20.05 21.26
CA ARG A 340 4.85 -20.27 21.70
C ARG A 340 5.11 -19.65 23.06
N HIS A 341 4.66 -18.40 23.26
CA HIS A 341 4.83 -17.67 24.51
C HIS A 341 4.12 -18.35 25.65
N ASP A 342 2.88 -18.79 25.47
CA ASP A 342 2.12 -19.54 26.46
C ASP A 342 2.84 -20.84 26.91
N ARG A 343 3.52 -21.50 25.96
CA ARG A 343 4.29 -22.72 26.23
C ARG A 343 5.71 -22.47 26.74
N GLY A 344 6.12 -21.21 26.90
CA GLY A 344 7.48 -20.81 27.29
C GLY A 344 8.54 -21.17 26.24
N ALA A 345 8.15 -21.26 24.95
CA ALA A 345 9.05 -21.54 23.83
C ALA A 345 9.65 -20.26 23.25
N ALA A 346 10.75 -20.38 22.52
CA ALA A 346 11.35 -19.25 21.80
C ALA A 346 10.40 -18.73 20.72
N LEU A 347 10.27 -17.40 20.63
CA LEU A 347 9.44 -16.74 19.64
C LEU A 347 10.12 -16.73 18.26
N ARG A 348 9.34 -16.59 17.24
CA ARG A 348 9.77 -16.42 15.85
C ARG A 348 9.78 -14.94 15.51
N GLU A 349 10.85 -14.45 14.94
CA GLU A 349 10.92 -13.13 14.33
C GLU A 349 10.31 -13.19 12.93
N TYR A 350 9.57 -12.15 12.57
CA TYR A 350 9.07 -11.94 11.23
C TYR A 350 10.18 -11.30 10.39
N GLU A 351 10.55 -11.98 9.33
CA GLU A 351 11.48 -11.48 8.34
C GLU A 351 10.69 -11.22 7.04
N ASN A 352 10.71 -10.00 6.55
CA ASN A 352 10.04 -9.64 5.30
C ASN A 352 11.06 -9.45 4.18
N VAL A 353 10.87 -10.16 3.07
CA VAL A 353 11.45 -9.75 1.80
C VAL A 353 10.57 -8.64 1.25
N HIS A 354 11.03 -7.40 1.37
CA HIS A 354 10.27 -6.24 0.93
C HIS A 354 9.77 -6.41 -0.51
N HIS A 355 8.46 -6.36 -0.72
CA HIS A 355 7.87 -6.44 -2.03
C HIS A 355 6.51 -5.74 -2.07
N HIS A 356 6.30 -4.93 -3.10
CA HIS A 356 5.03 -4.27 -3.32
C HIS A 356 4.80 -3.91 -4.79
N VAL A 357 3.57 -3.54 -5.10
CA VAL A 357 3.15 -3.01 -6.40
C VAL A 357 2.31 -1.78 -6.19
N VAL A 358 2.63 -0.71 -6.90
CA VAL A 358 1.83 0.50 -7.05
C VAL A 358 1.29 0.53 -8.47
N PHE A 359 -0.02 0.67 -8.63
CA PHE A 359 -0.66 0.65 -9.96
C PHE A 359 -0.60 2.03 -10.62
N SER A 360 0.61 2.55 -10.78
CA SER A 360 0.90 3.81 -11.46
C SER A 360 0.42 3.79 -12.92
N GLY A 361 0.18 4.98 -13.49
CA GLY A 361 -0.31 5.11 -14.87
C GLY A 361 -1.58 4.29 -15.13
N LEU A 362 -2.57 4.33 -14.22
CA LEU A 362 -3.82 3.55 -14.27
C LEU A 362 -3.60 2.02 -14.22
N GLY A 363 -2.45 1.56 -13.75
CA GLY A 363 -2.07 0.15 -13.79
C GLY A 363 -1.65 -0.35 -15.17
N VAL A 364 -1.51 0.52 -16.17
CA VAL A 364 -0.89 0.21 -17.45
C VAL A 364 0.63 0.13 -17.31
N TYR A 365 1.19 1.00 -16.47
CA TYR A 365 2.62 1.05 -16.16
C TYR A 365 2.85 0.91 -14.64
N PRO A 366 2.50 -0.23 -14.05
CA PRO A 366 2.66 -0.42 -12.62
C PRO A 366 4.13 -0.38 -12.23
N PHE A 367 4.43 0.28 -11.10
CA PHE A 367 5.71 0.12 -10.42
C PHE A 367 5.66 -1.11 -9.50
N ALA A 368 6.65 -1.96 -9.58
CA ALA A 368 6.81 -3.13 -8.73
C ALA A 368 8.24 -3.24 -8.21
N ARG A 369 8.37 -3.63 -6.95
CA ARG A 369 9.66 -3.84 -6.28
C ARG A 369 9.65 -5.16 -5.53
N VAL A 370 10.80 -5.87 -5.56
CA VAL A 370 11.08 -7.07 -4.78
C VAL A 370 12.50 -6.99 -4.27
N GLY A 371 12.71 -7.17 -2.97
CA GLY A 371 14.01 -7.17 -2.32
C GLY A 371 14.68 -5.79 -2.33
N HIS A 372 15.99 -5.78 -2.43
CA HIS A 372 16.82 -4.58 -2.35
C HIS A 372 16.75 -3.70 -3.61
N SER A 373 16.77 -2.37 -3.42
CA SER A 373 17.26 -1.44 -4.44
C SER A 373 18.78 -1.52 -4.53
N GLU A 374 19.39 -0.87 -5.53
CA GLU A 374 20.84 -0.79 -5.60
C GLU A 374 21.44 -0.10 -4.36
N GLU A 375 20.82 0.97 -3.90
CA GLU A 375 21.25 1.73 -2.73
C GLU A 375 21.15 0.88 -1.46
N SER A 376 19.97 0.31 -1.17
CA SER A 376 19.77 -0.49 0.04
C SER A 376 20.64 -1.76 0.08
N ALA A 377 20.97 -2.35 -1.08
CA ALA A 377 21.91 -3.46 -1.15
C ALA A 377 23.34 -3.03 -0.79
N ARG A 378 23.78 -1.86 -1.28
CA ARG A 378 25.08 -1.29 -0.93
C ARG A 378 25.19 -0.92 0.55
N GLU A 379 24.14 -0.33 1.10
CA GLU A 379 24.05 -0.01 2.54
C GLU A 379 24.08 -1.27 3.41
N ALA A 380 23.48 -2.36 2.95
CA ALA A 380 23.57 -3.68 3.59
C ALA A 380 24.97 -4.33 3.45
N GLY A 381 25.88 -3.73 2.67
CA GLY A 381 27.28 -4.15 2.55
C GLY A 381 27.58 -5.07 1.38
N TYR A 382 26.64 -5.28 0.46
CA TYR A 382 26.86 -6.09 -0.73
C TYR A 382 27.70 -5.36 -1.80
N ASP A 383 28.55 -6.11 -2.50
CA ASP A 383 29.18 -5.66 -3.75
C ASP A 383 28.27 -6.03 -4.92
N VAL A 384 27.56 -5.04 -5.45
CA VAL A 384 26.47 -5.31 -6.39
C VAL A 384 26.89 -5.24 -7.86
N ALA A 385 26.39 -6.17 -8.65
CA ALA A 385 26.25 -6.08 -10.10
C ALA A 385 24.81 -5.67 -10.44
N VAL A 386 24.67 -4.70 -11.33
CA VAL A 386 23.36 -4.13 -11.67
C VAL A 386 23.19 -4.11 -13.18
N ALA A 387 22.01 -4.49 -13.65
CA ALA A 387 21.59 -4.31 -15.04
C ALA A 387 20.29 -3.48 -15.08
N THR A 388 20.17 -2.60 -16.09
CA THR A 388 18.98 -1.78 -16.32
C THR A 388 18.59 -1.86 -17.78
N ARG A 389 17.31 -2.08 -18.07
CA ARG A 389 16.77 -2.11 -19.43
C ARG A 389 15.55 -1.23 -19.55
N GLN A 390 15.45 -0.52 -20.69
CA GLN A 390 14.23 0.21 -21.04
C GLN A 390 13.23 -0.74 -21.70
N ALA A 391 11.93 -0.57 -21.41
CA ALA A 391 10.89 -1.33 -22.11
C ALA A 391 10.94 -1.10 -23.62
N SER A 392 11.30 0.10 -24.04
CA SER A 392 11.49 0.46 -25.45
C SER A 392 12.64 -0.28 -26.16
N ASP A 393 13.53 -0.97 -25.45
CA ASP A 393 14.56 -1.78 -26.09
C ASP A 393 14.01 -3.10 -26.64
N ASP A 394 12.88 -3.58 -26.10
CA ASP A 394 12.27 -4.84 -26.49
C ASP A 394 11.09 -4.65 -27.46
N GLY A 395 11.11 -5.37 -28.57
CA GLY A 395 10.17 -5.22 -29.66
C GLY A 395 8.72 -5.52 -29.28
N VAL A 396 8.48 -6.33 -28.25
CA VAL A 396 7.14 -6.69 -27.79
C VAL A 396 6.40 -5.51 -27.14
N PHE A 397 7.10 -4.65 -26.40
CA PHE A 397 6.49 -3.43 -25.83
C PHE A 397 6.10 -2.45 -26.93
N LYS A 398 6.95 -2.27 -27.94
CA LYS A 398 6.63 -1.47 -29.15
C LYS A 398 5.44 -2.02 -29.93
N ALA A 399 5.38 -3.35 -30.10
CA ALA A 399 4.29 -4.00 -30.83
C ALA A 399 2.93 -3.87 -30.09
N LYS A 400 2.96 -3.73 -28.79
CA LYS A 400 1.79 -3.52 -27.93
C LYS A 400 1.44 -2.04 -27.71
N ASP A 401 2.29 -1.14 -28.21
CA ASP A 401 2.15 0.31 -28.03
C ASP A 401 2.20 0.76 -26.56
N VAL A 402 3.13 0.15 -25.80
CA VAL A 402 3.38 0.44 -24.38
C VAL A 402 4.91 0.48 -24.12
N PRO A 403 5.67 1.34 -24.85
CA PRO A 403 7.13 1.31 -24.81
C PRO A 403 7.76 1.99 -23.60
N GLU A 404 6.97 2.67 -22.75
CA GLU A 404 7.48 3.43 -21.61
C GLU A 404 7.91 2.51 -20.46
N GLY A 405 8.85 3.04 -19.67
CA GLY A 405 9.32 2.44 -18.46
C GLY A 405 10.58 1.60 -18.58
N LEU A 406 11.00 1.06 -17.46
CA LEU A 406 12.27 0.36 -17.30
C LEU A 406 12.17 -0.76 -16.28
N ALA A 407 13.18 -1.63 -16.29
CA ALA A 407 13.40 -2.63 -15.25
C ALA A 407 14.88 -2.67 -14.83
N LYS A 408 15.13 -3.01 -13.57
CA LYS A 408 16.46 -3.09 -12.97
C LYS A 408 16.59 -4.36 -12.14
N LEU A 409 17.72 -5.05 -12.25
CA LEU A 409 18.07 -6.24 -11.48
C LEU A 409 19.35 -5.96 -10.68
N VAL A 410 19.32 -6.32 -9.39
CA VAL A 410 20.43 -6.15 -8.43
C VAL A 410 20.88 -7.53 -7.98
N VAL A 411 22.19 -7.81 -8.12
CA VAL A 411 22.76 -9.12 -7.86
C VAL A 411 24.04 -8.95 -7.05
N ASP A 412 24.29 -9.83 -6.08
CA ASP A 412 25.58 -9.90 -5.40
C ASP A 412 26.66 -10.35 -6.38
N ARG A 413 27.69 -9.54 -6.53
CA ARG A 413 28.82 -9.84 -7.43
C ARG A 413 29.67 -11.01 -6.96
N GLU A 414 29.71 -11.27 -5.65
CA GLU A 414 30.58 -12.30 -5.07
C GLU A 414 30.07 -13.70 -5.40
N ASP A 415 28.80 -13.97 -5.25
CA ASP A 415 28.22 -15.31 -5.40
C ASP A 415 27.13 -15.44 -6.47
N GLY A 416 26.65 -14.32 -7.00
CA GLY A 416 25.61 -14.28 -8.03
C GLY A 416 24.17 -14.27 -7.49
N THR A 417 23.98 -14.21 -6.18
CA THR A 417 22.63 -14.19 -5.57
C THR A 417 21.85 -12.97 -6.04
N VAL A 418 20.61 -13.18 -6.48
CA VAL A 418 19.69 -12.10 -6.83
C VAL A 418 19.17 -11.46 -5.54
N LEU A 419 19.55 -10.19 -5.32
CA LEU A 419 19.20 -9.41 -4.13
C LEU A 419 17.91 -8.63 -4.28
N GLY A 420 17.58 -8.22 -5.52
CA GLY A 420 16.36 -7.46 -5.74
C GLY A 420 16.10 -7.12 -7.21
N TRP A 421 14.89 -6.67 -7.45
CA TRP A 421 14.40 -6.24 -8.75
C TRP A 421 13.40 -5.11 -8.60
N GLN A 422 13.44 -4.17 -9.53
CA GLN A 422 12.48 -3.10 -9.68
C GLN A 422 12.03 -3.04 -11.14
N GLY A 423 10.74 -2.79 -11.36
CA GLY A 423 10.18 -2.62 -12.69
C GLY A 423 9.05 -1.59 -12.68
N MET A 424 9.07 -0.68 -13.65
CA MET A 424 7.96 0.20 -13.96
C MET A 424 7.72 0.11 -15.46
N HIS A 425 6.83 -0.76 -15.86
CA HIS A 425 6.49 -1.01 -17.26
C HIS A 425 5.24 -1.88 -17.36
N TYR A 426 4.70 -2.01 -18.55
CA TYR A 426 3.56 -2.89 -18.79
C TYR A 426 3.83 -4.33 -18.30
N HIS A 427 3.00 -4.85 -17.41
CA HIS A 427 3.11 -6.16 -16.74
C HIS A 427 4.22 -6.28 -15.66
N ALA A 428 4.76 -5.20 -15.11
CA ALA A 428 5.72 -5.30 -14.01
C ALA A 428 5.10 -5.99 -12.78
N ASP A 429 3.82 -5.72 -12.48
CA ASP A 429 3.04 -6.37 -11.43
C ASP A 429 3.01 -7.90 -11.53
N VAL A 430 2.84 -8.42 -12.75
CA VAL A 430 2.81 -9.86 -13.03
C VAL A 430 4.19 -10.48 -12.86
N MET A 431 5.26 -9.78 -13.28
CA MET A 431 6.65 -10.25 -13.16
C MET A 431 7.14 -10.28 -11.72
N ALA A 432 6.66 -9.37 -10.87
CA ALA A 432 7.03 -9.28 -9.46
C ALA A 432 6.90 -10.61 -8.73
N LYS A 433 5.84 -11.41 -9.00
CA LYS A 433 5.68 -12.73 -8.35
C LYS A 433 6.79 -13.71 -8.68
N THR A 434 7.28 -13.70 -9.91
CA THR A 434 8.42 -14.56 -10.30
C THR A 434 9.70 -14.11 -9.60
N LEU A 435 9.93 -12.79 -9.56
CA LEU A 435 11.10 -12.21 -8.91
C LEU A 435 11.06 -12.39 -7.38
N GLN A 436 9.88 -12.34 -6.76
CA GLN A 436 9.70 -12.69 -5.35
C GLN A 436 10.24 -14.10 -5.07
N VAL A 437 9.84 -15.09 -5.88
CA VAL A 437 10.33 -16.47 -5.72
C VAL A 437 11.85 -16.56 -5.89
N VAL A 438 12.39 -15.84 -6.87
CA VAL A 438 13.84 -15.82 -7.12
C VAL A 438 14.61 -15.26 -5.92
N VAL A 439 14.16 -14.12 -5.38
CA VAL A 439 14.81 -13.44 -4.25
C VAL A 439 14.64 -14.23 -2.95
N GLU A 440 13.42 -14.67 -2.62
CA GLU A 440 13.16 -15.43 -1.39
C GLU A 440 13.91 -16.77 -1.33
N LEU A 441 14.14 -17.41 -2.49
CA LEU A 441 14.91 -18.64 -2.55
C LEU A 441 16.43 -18.41 -2.66
N GLY A 442 16.88 -17.14 -2.76
CA GLY A 442 18.29 -16.79 -2.89
C GLY A 442 18.93 -17.41 -4.12
N LEU A 443 18.22 -17.39 -5.27
CA LEU A 443 18.75 -18.02 -6.49
C LEU A 443 19.92 -17.24 -7.08
N ASP A 444 20.90 -17.98 -7.56
CA ASP A 444 22.00 -17.43 -8.35
C ASP A 444 21.50 -17.03 -9.75
N VAL A 445 21.83 -15.83 -10.20
CA VAL A 445 21.43 -15.30 -11.52
C VAL A 445 21.81 -16.23 -12.68
N ARG A 446 22.90 -17.00 -12.55
CA ARG A 446 23.37 -17.98 -13.53
C ARG A 446 22.47 -19.22 -13.62
N GLU A 447 21.64 -19.47 -12.61
CA GLU A 447 20.67 -20.58 -12.61
C GLU A 447 19.33 -20.20 -13.22
N ILE A 448 19.08 -18.89 -13.43
CA ILE A 448 17.83 -18.39 -14.01
C ILE A 448 17.86 -18.58 -15.53
N PRO A 449 16.87 -19.29 -16.12
CA PRO A 449 16.81 -19.42 -17.58
C PRO A 449 16.58 -18.07 -18.25
N ASP A 450 17.49 -17.68 -19.16
CA ASP A 450 17.42 -16.45 -19.95
C ASP A 450 16.68 -16.63 -21.28
N ARG A 451 15.59 -17.38 -21.28
CA ARG A 451 14.84 -17.79 -22.47
C ARG A 451 13.33 -17.70 -22.19
N ALA A 452 12.79 -16.50 -22.30
CA ALA A 452 11.34 -16.31 -22.23
C ALA A 452 10.63 -16.87 -23.48
N TYR A 453 9.33 -17.01 -23.39
CA TYR A 453 8.49 -17.36 -24.52
C TYR A 453 8.38 -16.14 -25.45
N HIS A 454 8.90 -16.26 -26.66
CA HIS A 454 8.83 -15.19 -27.65
C HIS A 454 7.49 -15.22 -28.42
N PRO A 455 6.81 -14.07 -28.65
CA PRO A 455 7.11 -12.70 -28.15
C PRO A 455 6.31 -12.38 -26.88
N THR A 456 6.98 -12.22 -25.78
CA THR A 456 6.35 -11.90 -24.49
C THR A 456 7.10 -10.81 -23.73
N THR A 457 6.40 -10.06 -22.86
CA THR A 457 7.01 -8.98 -22.08
C THR A 457 8.10 -9.46 -21.10
N PRO A 458 8.08 -10.69 -20.54
CA PRO A 458 9.20 -11.21 -19.73
C PRO A 458 10.58 -11.30 -20.45
N GLU A 459 10.66 -11.08 -21.78
CA GLU A 459 11.95 -10.98 -22.48
C GLU A 459 12.85 -9.86 -21.93
N ILE A 460 12.28 -8.84 -21.28
CA ILE A 460 13.05 -7.81 -20.59
C ILE A 460 13.89 -8.41 -19.46
N LEU A 461 13.38 -9.43 -18.76
CA LEU A 461 14.10 -10.14 -17.70
C LEU A 461 15.26 -10.95 -18.26
N ASP A 462 15.10 -11.57 -19.43
CA ASP A 462 16.18 -12.32 -20.10
C ASP A 462 17.42 -11.43 -20.37
N GLY A 463 17.18 -10.18 -20.77
CA GLY A 463 18.22 -9.20 -20.96
C GLY A 463 18.95 -8.85 -19.67
N LEU A 464 18.20 -8.58 -18.60
CA LEU A 464 18.75 -8.28 -17.28
C LEU A 464 19.58 -9.45 -16.73
N VAL A 465 19.07 -10.68 -16.84
CA VAL A 465 19.75 -11.91 -16.39
C VAL A 465 21.08 -12.09 -17.12
N ARG A 466 21.11 -11.93 -18.44
CA ARG A 466 22.35 -12.04 -19.23
C ARG A 466 23.39 -11.01 -18.84
N GLU A 467 22.98 -9.74 -18.71
CA GLU A 467 23.90 -8.64 -18.34
C GLU A 467 24.48 -8.81 -16.93
N CYS A 468 23.65 -9.20 -15.95
CA CYS A 468 24.13 -9.51 -14.60
C CYS A 468 25.03 -10.75 -14.56
N THR A 469 24.70 -11.82 -15.29
CA THR A 469 25.54 -13.01 -15.39
C THR A 469 26.93 -12.66 -15.93
N GLU A 470 27.00 -11.87 -17.01
CA GLU A 470 28.31 -11.42 -17.55
C GLU A 470 29.06 -10.52 -16.56
N ALA A 471 28.39 -9.77 -15.70
CA ALA A 471 29.03 -8.91 -14.72
C ALA A 471 29.57 -9.68 -13.51
N VAL A 472 28.95 -10.80 -13.13
CA VAL A 472 29.42 -11.71 -12.06
C VAL A 472 30.57 -12.58 -12.51
N GLU A 473 30.64 -12.95 -13.79
CA GLU A 473 31.72 -13.80 -14.35
C GLU A 473 33.03 -13.04 -14.62
N LYS A 474 33.06 -11.72 -14.56
CA LYS A 474 34.22 -10.84 -14.78
C LYS A 474 34.94 -10.49 -13.49
#